data_acae4391a317c917a301d15cefb88085
#
_entry.id   acae4391a317c917a301d15cefb88085
#
_cell.length_a   1.000
_cell.length_b   1.000
_cell.length_c   1.000
_cell.angle_alpha   90.00
_cell.angle_beta   90.00
_cell.angle_gamma   90.00
#
_symmetry.space_group_name_H-M   'P 1'
#
loop_
_entity.id
_entity.type
_entity.pdbx_description
1 polymer ?
#
loop_
_entity_poly.entity_id
_entity_poly.type
_entity_poly.pdbx_seq_one_letter_code
_entity_poly.pdbx_strand_id
1 'polypeptide(L)'
;VLQERRGGTGHAVRIALEGALASNEREGDESTVVVVVAGDVPLLTGQTLERLINACEVSDVGAAVLTADVDDPHGYGRVIRDSSNGILKIVEEKDADSDEKEVHEVNASVYAFRLGPLQRALAAITPNNAQGEEYLTDAIELIRAEGKKVVPVVADEYFEILGVNDRIQLAEATAIMRDRVNMRLMSEGVTLIDPPTTFI
;
A
#
# COMPACT_ATOMS: atom_id res chain seq x y z
N VAL A 1 13.91 -13.39 1.43
CA VAL A 1 13.77 -13.81 2.85
C VAL A 1 12.49 -14.60 2.97
N LEU A 2 12.48 -15.68 3.74
CA LEU A 2 11.30 -16.54 3.95
C LEU A 2 10.67 -16.19 5.30
N GLN A 3 9.36 -15.92 5.30
CA GLN A 3 8.56 -15.82 6.52
C GLN A 3 8.12 -17.24 6.94
N GLU A 4 8.81 -17.86 7.89
CA GLU A 4 8.54 -19.24 8.32
C GLU A 4 7.17 -19.41 8.99
N ARG A 5 6.70 -18.38 9.68
CA ARG A 5 5.39 -18.34 10.36
C ARG A 5 4.59 -17.16 9.84
N ARG A 6 3.33 -17.38 9.50
CA ARG A 6 2.39 -16.29 9.17
C ARG A 6 2.07 -15.51 10.46
N GLY A 7 2.69 -14.36 10.63
CA GLY A 7 2.51 -13.49 11.80
C GLY A 7 1.86 -12.15 11.47
N GLY A 8 1.34 -11.99 10.25
CA GLY A 8 0.74 -10.75 9.75
C GLY A 8 1.67 -9.95 8.84
N THR A 9 1.14 -8.85 8.30
CA THR A 9 1.83 -7.98 7.32
C THR A 9 3.00 -7.22 7.94
N GLY A 10 2.86 -6.74 9.17
CA GLY A 10 3.94 -6.10 9.93
C GLY A 10 5.11 -7.05 10.19
N HIS A 11 4.81 -8.30 10.59
CA HIS A 11 5.83 -9.34 10.76
C HIS A 11 6.57 -9.63 9.44
N ALA A 12 5.85 -9.71 8.31
CA ALA A 12 6.46 -9.95 7.00
C ALA A 12 7.45 -8.83 6.63
N VAL A 13 7.05 -7.58 6.81
CA VAL A 13 7.90 -6.42 6.54
C VAL A 13 9.12 -6.38 7.46
N ARG A 14 8.95 -6.70 8.75
CA ARG A 14 10.05 -6.77 9.71
C ARG A 14 11.11 -7.79 9.29
N ILE A 15 10.71 -9.03 8.96
CA ILE A 15 11.61 -10.09 8.51
C ILE A 15 12.32 -9.70 7.19
N ALA A 16 11.58 -9.12 6.24
CA ALA A 16 12.16 -8.67 4.97
C ALA A 16 13.20 -7.56 5.19
N LEU A 17 12.90 -6.60 6.05
CA LEU A 17 13.79 -5.48 6.35
C LEU A 17 15.06 -5.92 7.09
N GLU A 18 14.92 -6.79 8.09
CA GLU A 18 16.06 -7.39 8.79
C GLU A 18 17.00 -8.12 7.82
N GLY A 19 16.44 -8.92 6.89
CA GLY A 19 17.22 -9.62 5.87
C GLY A 19 17.89 -8.68 4.86
N ALA A 20 17.20 -7.60 4.45
CA ALA A 20 17.76 -6.62 3.53
C ALA A 20 18.90 -5.79 4.16
N LEU A 21 18.73 -5.39 5.42
CA LEU A 21 19.78 -4.65 6.16
C LEU A 21 20.99 -5.52 6.48
N ALA A 22 20.79 -6.78 6.82
CA ALA A 22 21.87 -7.73 7.09
C ALA A 22 22.73 -8.04 5.84
N SER A 23 22.14 -7.94 4.64
CA SER A 23 22.84 -8.19 3.37
C SER A 23 23.54 -6.95 2.79
N ASN A 24 23.21 -5.76 3.27
CA ASN A 24 23.80 -4.52 2.83
C ASN A 24 24.82 -4.05 3.88
N GLU A 25 26.09 -3.84 3.47
CA GLU A 25 27.13 -3.21 4.29
C GLU A 25 26.87 -1.72 4.58
N ARG A 26 25.75 -1.16 4.09
CA ARG A 26 25.30 0.19 4.40
C ARG A 26 24.22 0.07 5.48
N GLU A 27 24.53 0.56 6.67
CA GLU A 27 23.50 0.98 7.62
C GLU A 27 22.58 1.96 6.88
N GLY A 28 21.32 1.58 6.73
CA GLY A 28 20.33 2.48 6.10
C GLY A 28 20.25 3.77 6.90
N ASP A 29 20.42 4.91 6.23
CA ASP A 29 20.15 6.20 6.84
C ASP A 29 18.66 6.23 7.26
N GLU A 30 18.34 6.77 8.45
CA GLU A 30 16.96 6.94 8.94
C GLU A 30 16.04 7.65 7.93
N SER A 31 16.62 8.45 7.03
CA SER A 31 15.93 9.15 5.95
C SER A 31 15.66 8.29 4.71
N THR A 32 16.22 7.09 4.61
CA THR A 32 15.98 6.17 3.49
C THR A 32 14.48 5.87 3.36
N VAL A 33 13.96 5.94 2.13
CA VAL A 33 12.56 5.57 1.85
C VAL A 33 12.48 4.08 1.55
N VAL A 34 11.64 3.39 2.30
CA VAL A 34 11.29 1.97 2.11
C VAL A 34 9.90 1.89 1.50
N VAL A 35 9.79 1.31 0.32
CA VAL A 35 8.50 1.08 -0.34
C VAL A 35 8.04 -0.35 -0.04
N VAL A 36 6.81 -0.46 0.47
CA VAL A 36 6.14 -1.74 0.72
C VAL A 36 4.98 -1.86 -0.23
N VAL A 37 4.96 -2.92 -1.02
CA VAL A 37 3.92 -3.21 -2.02
C VAL A 37 3.36 -4.60 -1.76
N ALA A 38 2.03 -4.72 -1.71
CA ALA A 38 1.36 -6.00 -1.70
C ALA A 38 1.61 -6.74 -3.04
N GLY A 39 1.90 -8.04 -2.98
CA GLY A 39 2.27 -8.82 -4.17
C GLY A 39 1.13 -9.13 -5.12
N ASP A 40 -0.08 -8.82 -4.73
CA ASP A 40 -1.34 -9.10 -5.43
C ASP A 40 -1.99 -7.88 -6.10
N VAL A 41 -1.31 -6.73 -6.18
CA VAL A 41 -1.80 -5.50 -6.86
C VAL A 41 -1.07 -5.26 -8.20
N PRO A 42 -1.38 -6.01 -9.25
CA PRO A 42 -0.60 -6.02 -10.49
C PRO A 42 -0.77 -4.78 -11.36
N LEU A 43 -1.77 -3.95 -11.11
CA LEU A 43 -2.10 -2.78 -11.92
C LEU A 43 -1.50 -1.47 -11.42
N LEU A 44 -0.77 -1.51 -10.31
CA LEU A 44 -0.05 -0.37 -9.76
C LEU A 44 0.94 0.20 -10.78
N THR A 45 0.97 1.54 -10.92
CA THR A 45 1.84 2.21 -11.89
C THR A 45 3.12 2.75 -11.26
N GLY A 46 4.18 2.89 -12.08
CA GLY A 46 5.43 3.54 -11.66
C GLY A 46 5.19 5.00 -11.26
N GLN A 47 4.28 5.71 -11.95
CA GLN A 47 3.92 7.09 -11.64
C GLN A 47 3.30 7.23 -10.24
N THR A 48 2.41 6.31 -9.87
CA THR A 48 1.80 6.28 -8.54
C THR A 48 2.84 5.99 -7.46
N LEU A 49 3.79 5.07 -7.73
CA LEU A 49 4.92 4.82 -6.83
C LEU A 49 5.82 6.05 -6.65
N GLU A 50 6.14 6.77 -7.73
CA GLU A 50 6.93 8.02 -7.66
C GLU A 50 6.21 9.09 -6.81
N ARG A 51 4.90 9.26 -6.98
CA ARG A 51 4.10 10.18 -6.16
C ARG A 51 4.16 9.79 -4.67
N LEU A 52 4.08 8.51 -4.38
CA LEU A 52 4.13 7.99 -3.02
C LEU A 52 5.51 8.23 -2.37
N ILE A 53 6.59 7.96 -3.10
CA ILE A 53 7.96 8.22 -2.65
C ILE A 53 8.17 9.72 -2.40
N ASN A 54 7.83 10.56 -3.37
CA ASN A 54 7.97 12.02 -3.25
C ASN A 54 7.18 12.59 -2.07
N ALA A 55 5.97 12.07 -1.82
CA ALA A 55 5.18 12.48 -0.66
C ALA A 55 5.84 12.08 0.67
N CYS A 56 6.50 10.93 0.72
CA CYS A 56 7.25 10.47 1.89
C CYS A 56 8.55 11.25 2.09
N GLU A 57 9.15 11.83 1.04
CA GLU A 57 10.38 12.62 1.13
C GLU A 57 10.20 14.01 1.71
N VAL A 58 8.96 14.50 1.84
CA VAL A 58 8.67 15.78 2.49
C VAL A 58 9.13 15.77 3.94
N SER A 59 9.66 16.90 4.40
CA SER A 59 10.08 17.09 5.80
C SER A 59 8.94 16.77 6.76
N ASP A 60 9.26 16.13 7.88
CA ASP A 60 8.33 15.68 8.93
C ASP A 60 7.33 14.58 8.55
N VAL A 61 7.36 14.08 7.30
CA VAL A 61 6.58 12.90 6.90
C VAL A 61 7.35 11.64 7.28
N GLY A 62 6.69 10.75 8.03
CA GLY A 62 7.22 9.44 8.42
C GLY A 62 6.71 8.32 7.52
N ALA A 63 5.52 8.51 6.92
CA ALA A 63 4.94 7.58 5.96
C ALA A 63 4.01 8.27 4.97
N ALA A 64 3.92 7.73 3.76
CA ALA A 64 2.88 8.01 2.77
C ALA A 64 2.13 6.70 2.47
N VAL A 65 0.82 6.77 2.35
CA VAL A 65 -0.06 5.62 2.14
C VAL A 65 -0.84 5.82 0.86
N LEU A 66 -0.85 4.83 -0.01
CA LEU A 66 -1.74 4.83 -1.16
C LEU A 66 -3.16 4.52 -0.71
N THR A 67 -4.09 5.41 -1.04
CA THR A 67 -5.51 5.30 -0.71
C THR A 67 -6.37 5.40 -1.96
N ALA A 68 -7.60 4.95 -1.89
CA ALA A 68 -8.60 5.19 -2.92
C ALA A 68 -9.97 5.38 -2.27
N ASP A 69 -10.83 6.15 -2.92
CA ASP A 69 -12.26 6.23 -2.58
C ASP A 69 -13.01 5.23 -3.47
N VAL A 70 -13.76 4.32 -2.86
CA VAL A 70 -14.43 3.23 -3.55
C VAL A 70 -15.92 3.16 -3.17
N ASP A 71 -16.77 2.75 -4.10
CA ASP A 71 -18.21 2.62 -3.84
C ASP A 71 -18.51 1.50 -2.83
N ASP A 72 -17.77 0.38 -2.90
CA ASP A 72 -17.88 -0.74 -1.97
C ASP A 72 -16.53 -0.97 -1.26
N PRO A 73 -16.39 -0.48 -0.02
CA PRO A 73 -15.15 -0.61 0.75
C PRO A 73 -15.01 -1.97 1.45
N HIS A 74 -15.95 -2.90 1.27
CA HIS A 74 -15.94 -4.20 1.94
C HIS A 74 -14.63 -4.98 1.69
N GLY A 75 -14.05 -5.50 2.77
CA GLY A 75 -12.82 -6.28 2.74
C GLY A 75 -11.52 -5.46 2.80
N TYR A 76 -11.59 -4.14 2.68
CA TYR A 76 -10.42 -3.25 2.80
C TYR A 76 -10.28 -2.66 4.21
N GLY A 77 -9.06 -2.29 4.58
CA GLY A 77 -8.83 -1.41 5.74
C GLY A 77 -9.35 0.00 5.46
N ARG A 78 -10.00 0.60 6.44
CA ARG A 78 -10.55 1.98 6.36
C ARG A 78 -9.52 3.01 6.76
N VAL A 79 -9.41 4.07 5.97
CA VAL A 79 -8.50 5.19 6.25
C VAL A 79 -9.23 6.26 7.03
N ILE A 80 -8.87 6.43 8.29
CA ILE A 80 -9.46 7.44 9.15
C ILE A 80 -8.57 8.68 9.12
N ARG A 81 -9.15 9.82 8.75
CA ARG A 81 -8.43 11.09 8.66
C ARG A 81 -8.57 11.95 9.91
N ASP A 82 -7.56 12.75 10.17
CA ASP A 82 -7.63 13.80 11.18
C ASP A 82 -8.19 15.12 10.62
N SER A 83 -8.38 16.10 11.49
CA SER A 83 -8.90 17.43 11.12
C SER A 83 -8.00 18.22 10.16
N SER A 84 -6.72 17.84 10.03
CA SER A 84 -5.76 18.45 9.09
C SER A 84 -5.65 17.66 7.77
N ASN A 85 -6.55 16.72 7.55
CA ASN A 85 -6.60 15.84 6.38
C ASN A 85 -5.43 14.84 6.27
N GLY A 86 -4.64 14.66 7.33
CA GLY A 86 -3.65 13.61 7.46
C GLY A 86 -4.29 12.27 7.84
N ILE A 87 -3.59 11.16 7.67
CA ILE A 87 -4.08 9.86 8.11
C ILE A 87 -3.89 9.74 9.61
N LEU A 88 -4.99 9.57 10.35
CA LEU A 88 -4.98 9.33 11.79
C LEU A 88 -4.61 7.88 12.11
N LYS A 89 -5.34 6.96 11.49
CA LYS A 89 -5.17 5.51 11.62
C LYS A 89 -5.75 4.78 10.41
N ILE A 90 -5.40 3.50 10.28
CA ILE A 90 -6.04 2.58 9.35
C ILE A 90 -6.63 1.44 10.18
N VAL A 91 -7.92 1.16 9.99
CA VAL A 91 -8.64 0.12 10.73
C VAL A 91 -8.99 -1.01 9.77
N GLU A 92 -8.52 -2.21 10.07
CA GLU A 92 -8.83 -3.39 9.26
C GLU A 92 -10.31 -3.74 9.35
N GLU A 93 -10.89 -4.29 8.28
CA GLU A 93 -12.33 -4.63 8.16
C GLU A 93 -12.87 -5.38 9.39
N LYS A 94 -12.08 -6.31 9.95
CA LYS A 94 -12.50 -7.17 11.07
C LYS A 94 -12.50 -6.47 12.41
N ASP A 95 -11.75 -5.39 12.53
CA ASP A 95 -11.60 -4.59 13.75
C ASP A 95 -12.42 -3.29 13.70
N ALA A 96 -12.93 -2.92 12.52
CA ALA A 96 -13.71 -1.70 12.29
C ALA A 96 -15.09 -1.75 12.97
N ASP A 97 -15.44 -0.69 13.66
CA ASP A 97 -16.77 -0.47 14.19
C ASP A 97 -17.79 -0.07 13.10
N SER A 98 -19.04 0.23 13.48
CA SER A 98 -20.10 0.57 12.53
C SER A 98 -19.84 1.87 11.80
N ASP A 99 -19.32 2.89 12.48
CA ASP A 99 -19.07 4.21 11.90
C ASP A 99 -17.82 4.18 11.00
N GLU A 100 -16.79 3.43 11.40
CA GLU A 100 -15.59 3.22 10.61
C GLU A 100 -15.88 2.44 9.33
N LYS A 101 -16.81 1.49 9.33
CA LYS A 101 -17.23 0.74 8.13
C LYS A 101 -17.93 1.58 7.09
N GLU A 102 -18.55 2.70 7.47
CA GLU A 102 -19.16 3.66 6.54
C GLU A 102 -18.12 4.53 5.80
N VAL A 103 -16.85 4.45 6.16
CA VAL A 103 -15.78 5.19 5.49
C VAL A 103 -15.45 4.53 4.15
N HIS A 104 -15.54 5.29 3.05
CA HIS A 104 -15.30 4.83 1.69
C HIS A 104 -13.83 4.92 1.27
N GLU A 105 -13.02 5.70 1.98
CA GLU A 105 -11.59 5.75 1.71
C GLU A 105 -10.89 4.52 2.28
N VAL A 106 -10.23 3.76 1.39
CA VAL A 106 -9.61 2.48 1.71
C VAL A 106 -8.10 2.51 1.58
N ASN A 107 -7.46 1.63 2.32
CA ASN A 107 -6.04 1.37 2.27
C ASN A 107 -5.71 0.41 1.12
N ALA A 108 -4.84 0.84 0.20
CA ALA A 108 -4.40 0.03 -0.94
C ALA A 108 -3.29 -0.97 -0.61
N SER A 109 -2.86 -1.06 0.65
CA SER A 109 -1.72 -1.91 1.07
C SER A 109 -0.40 -1.60 0.33
N VAL A 110 -0.23 -0.34 -0.07
CA VAL A 110 0.99 0.19 -0.70
C VAL A 110 1.45 1.41 0.08
N TYR A 111 2.70 1.39 0.51
CA TYR A 111 3.24 2.39 1.42
C TYR A 111 4.64 2.84 1.02
N ALA A 112 4.98 4.08 1.33
CA ALA A 112 6.36 4.54 1.44
C ALA A 112 6.61 4.99 2.89
N PHE A 113 7.64 4.45 3.53
CA PHE A 113 8.02 4.76 4.90
C PHE A 113 9.43 5.35 4.96
N ARG A 114 9.66 6.25 5.88
CA ARG A 114 11.03 6.53 6.33
C ARG A 114 11.54 5.36 7.16
N LEU A 115 12.77 4.92 6.89
CA LEU A 115 13.36 3.72 7.50
C LEU A 115 13.37 3.78 9.03
N GLY A 116 13.86 4.88 9.61
CA GLY A 116 13.95 5.01 11.06
C GLY A 116 12.59 4.91 11.77
N PRO A 117 11.57 5.72 11.40
CA PRO A 117 10.23 5.58 11.93
C PRO A 117 9.61 4.18 11.72
N LEU A 118 9.82 3.57 10.53
CA LEU A 118 9.33 2.21 10.27
C LEU A 118 9.94 1.18 11.21
N GLN A 119 11.26 1.19 11.39
CA GLN A 119 11.94 0.25 12.28
C GLN A 119 11.44 0.33 13.72
N ARG A 120 11.28 1.55 14.25
CA ARG A 120 10.75 1.77 15.59
C ARG A 120 9.29 1.31 15.71
N ALA A 121 8.46 1.63 14.73
CA ALA A 121 7.07 1.19 14.70
C ALA A 121 6.96 -0.34 14.65
N LEU A 122 7.69 -1.01 13.75
CA LEU A 122 7.70 -2.48 13.65
C LEU A 122 8.14 -3.18 14.94
N ALA A 123 9.07 -2.57 15.70
CA ALA A 123 9.50 -3.09 16.99
C ALA A 123 8.43 -2.92 18.10
N ALA A 124 7.49 -1.99 17.92
CA ALA A 124 6.45 -1.67 18.90
C ALA A 124 5.08 -2.28 18.59
N ILE A 125 4.86 -2.79 17.36
CA ILE A 125 3.62 -3.47 16.98
C ILE A 125 3.36 -4.67 17.89
N THR A 126 2.12 -4.80 18.34
CA THR A 126 1.66 -5.93 19.15
C THR A 126 0.47 -6.63 18.47
N PRO A 127 0.34 -7.96 18.59
CA PRO A 127 -0.76 -8.70 17.94
C PRO A 127 -2.08 -8.57 18.71
N ASN A 128 -2.47 -7.35 19.09
CA ASN A 128 -3.67 -7.07 19.86
C ASN A 128 -4.84 -6.66 18.96
N ASN A 129 -5.29 -7.58 18.09
CA ASN A 129 -6.37 -7.38 17.13
C ASN A 129 -7.18 -8.68 16.93
N ALA A 130 -8.25 -8.63 16.15
CA ALA A 130 -9.17 -9.75 15.94
C ALA A 130 -8.49 -11.02 15.38
N GLN A 131 -7.35 -10.89 14.69
CA GLN A 131 -6.62 -12.01 14.11
C GLN A 131 -5.41 -12.47 14.95
N GLY A 132 -4.99 -11.70 15.94
CA GLY A 132 -3.79 -11.98 16.74
C GLY A 132 -2.51 -11.88 15.92
N GLU A 133 -2.45 -10.98 14.94
CA GLU A 133 -1.34 -10.79 14.00
C GLU A 133 -0.69 -9.42 14.15
N GLU A 134 0.57 -9.28 13.75
CA GLU A 134 1.25 -7.99 13.64
C GLU A 134 0.77 -7.29 12.35
N TYR A 135 -0.15 -6.33 12.45
CA TYR A 135 -0.61 -5.56 11.29
C TYR A 135 0.35 -4.42 10.96
N LEU A 136 0.71 -4.29 9.68
CA LEU A 136 1.52 -3.16 9.23
C LEU A 136 0.76 -1.82 9.37
N THR A 137 -0.56 -1.85 9.31
CA THR A 137 -1.44 -0.69 9.49
C THR A 137 -1.30 -0.07 10.87
N ASP A 138 -0.94 -0.83 11.91
CA ASP A 138 -0.68 -0.30 13.25
C ASP A 138 0.56 0.61 13.28
N ALA A 139 1.51 0.45 12.34
CA ALA A 139 2.67 1.33 12.22
C ALA A 139 2.27 2.80 11.98
N ILE A 140 1.10 3.06 11.39
CA ILE A 140 0.61 4.41 11.10
C ILE A 140 0.40 5.20 12.39
N GLU A 141 -0.31 4.62 13.36
CA GLU A 141 -0.54 5.26 14.66
C GLU A 141 0.77 5.44 15.43
N LEU A 142 1.66 4.44 15.41
CA LEU A 142 2.96 4.49 16.09
C LEU A 142 3.86 5.58 15.54
N ILE A 143 3.94 5.72 14.19
CA ILE A 143 4.70 6.78 13.53
C ILE A 143 4.14 8.16 13.88
N ARG A 144 2.81 8.30 13.95
CA ARG A 144 2.17 9.54 14.39
C ARG A 144 2.45 9.87 15.85
N ALA A 145 2.48 8.86 16.73
CA ALA A 145 2.79 9.04 18.14
C ALA A 145 4.22 9.59 18.35
N GLU A 146 5.14 9.35 17.42
CA GLU A 146 6.47 9.98 17.37
C GLU A 146 6.47 11.44 16.87
N GLY A 147 5.29 12.01 16.58
CA GLY A 147 5.16 13.38 16.04
C GLY A 147 5.42 13.51 14.55
N LYS A 148 5.53 12.39 13.81
CA LYS A 148 5.65 12.40 12.35
C LYS A 148 4.28 12.46 11.69
N LYS A 149 4.23 13.06 10.49
CA LYS A 149 3.02 13.07 9.68
C LYS A 149 2.90 11.77 8.89
N VAL A 150 1.67 11.32 8.71
CA VAL A 150 1.32 10.28 7.75
C VAL A 150 0.37 10.89 6.73
N VAL A 151 0.75 10.85 5.46
CA VAL A 151 0.04 11.54 4.39
C VAL A 151 -0.60 10.53 3.42
N PRO A 152 -1.81 10.81 2.92
CA PRO A 152 -2.42 10.00 1.88
C PRO A 152 -1.88 10.41 0.50
N VAL A 153 -1.78 9.44 -0.39
CA VAL A 153 -1.65 9.62 -1.82
C VAL A 153 -2.83 8.89 -2.45
N VAL A 154 -3.79 9.64 -2.95
CA VAL A 154 -4.99 9.05 -3.56
C VAL A 154 -4.62 8.50 -4.93
N ALA A 155 -5.00 7.25 -5.23
CA ALA A 155 -4.84 6.66 -6.54
C ALA A 155 -5.62 7.46 -7.59
N ASP A 156 -5.04 7.65 -8.78
CA ASP A 156 -5.72 8.36 -9.85
C ASP A 156 -6.89 7.53 -10.41
N GLU A 157 -6.72 6.21 -10.41
CA GLU A 157 -7.70 5.25 -10.90
C GLU A 157 -7.87 4.12 -9.87
N TYR A 158 -9.10 3.80 -9.51
CA TYR A 158 -9.40 2.78 -8.50
C TYR A 158 -8.82 1.40 -8.84
N PHE A 159 -8.68 1.07 -10.11
CA PHE A 159 -8.15 -0.23 -10.51
C PHE A 159 -6.67 -0.41 -10.17
N GLU A 160 -5.91 0.66 -9.89
CA GLU A 160 -4.52 0.54 -9.43
C GLU A 160 -4.39 -0.19 -8.09
N ILE A 161 -5.46 -0.18 -7.28
CA ILE A 161 -5.48 -0.81 -5.97
C ILE A 161 -6.13 -2.20 -5.96
N LEU A 162 -6.64 -2.66 -7.10
CA LEU A 162 -7.32 -3.96 -7.18
C LEU A 162 -6.36 -5.10 -6.89
N GLY A 163 -6.63 -5.83 -5.82
CA GLY A 163 -5.95 -7.07 -5.48
C GLY A 163 -6.50 -8.25 -6.28
N VAL A 164 -5.62 -9.20 -6.61
CA VAL A 164 -5.97 -10.43 -7.31
C VAL A 164 -5.91 -11.61 -6.34
N ASN A 165 -7.08 -12.05 -5.85
CA ASN A 165 -7.22 -13.16 -4.91
C ASN A 165 -7.80 -14.43 -5.56
N ASP A 166 -8.47 -14.29 -6.69
CA ASP A 166 -9.09 -15.38 -7.43
C ASP A 166 -8.92 -15.23 -8.95
N ARG A 167 -9.49 -16.19 -9.70
CA ARG A 167 -9.38 -16.22 -11.16
C ARG A 167 -10.27 -15.21 -11.86
N ILE A 168 -11.34 -14.74 -11.24
CA ILE A 168 -12.23 -13.73 -11.79
C ILE A 168 -11.50 -12.39 -11.74
N GLN A 169 -10.96 -12.03 -10.59
CA GLN A 169 -10.13 -10.83 -10.40
C GLN A 169 -8.88 -10.86 -11.30
N LEU A 170 -8.26 -12.03 -11.49
CA LEU A 170 -7.15 -12.16 -12.44
C LEU A 170 -7.58 -11.87 -13.89
N ALA A 171 -8.75 -12.34 -14.30
CA ALA A 171 -9.27 -12.08 -15.65
C ALA A 171 -9.57 -10.59 -15.85
N GLU A 172 -10.15 -9.92 -14.86
CA GLU A 172 -10.42 -8.47 -14.86
C GLU A 172 -9.11 -7.67 -14.94
N ALA A 173 -8.15 -7.97 -14.09
CA ALA A 173 -6.84 -7.31 -14.11
C ALA A 173 -6.11 -7.52 -15.46
N THR A 174 -6.22 -8.72 -16.04
CA THR A 174 -5.66 -9.04 -17.35
C THR A 174 -6.30 -8.21 -18.45
N ALA A 175 -7.61 -8.03 -18.43
CA ALA A 175 -8.32 -7.20 -19.40
C ALA A 175 -7.89 -5.73 -19.31
N ILE A 176 -7.81 -5.17 -18.10
CA ILE A 176 -7.36 -3.80 -17.86
C ILE A 176 -5.92 -3.61 -18.35
N MET A 177 -5.01 -4.55 -18.03
CA MET A 177 -3.62 -4.47 -18.46
C MET A 177 -3.49 -4.55 -19.99
N ARG A 178 -4.22 -5.45 -20.64
CA ARG A 178 -4.28 -5.56 -22.09
C ARG A 178 -4.72 -4.23 -22.72
N ASP A 179 -5.81 -3.64 -22.21
CA ASP A 179 -6.37 -2.40 -22.74
C ASP A 179 -5.39 -1.23 -22.54
N ARG A 180 -4.71 -1.18 -21.39
CA ARG A 180 -3.64 -0.19 -21.11
C ARG A 180 -2.49 -0.31 -22.12
N VAL A 181 -2.00 -1.52 -22.39
CA VAL A 181 -0.92 -1.76 -23.36
C VAL A 181 -1.36 -1.41 -24.77
N ASN A 182 -2.55 -1.85 -25.19
CA ASN A 182 -3.09 -1.60 -26.52
C ASN A 182 -3.32 -0.10 -26.76
N MET A 183 -3.90 0.63 -25.80
CA MET A 183 -4.09 2.09 -25.91
C MET A 183 -2.77 2.82 -26.05
N ARG A 184 -1.75 2.45 -25.28
CA ARG A 184 -0.41 3.05 -25.41
C ARG A 184 0.15 2.85 -26.81
N LEU A 185 0.14 1.63 -27.33
CA LEU A 185 0.68 1.33 -28.66
C LEU A 185 -0.10 2.05 -29.78
N MET A 186 -1.44 2.12 -29.67
CA MET A 186 -2.23 2.88 -30.62
C MET A 186 -1.91 4.37 -30.56
N SER A 187 -1.67 4.94 -29.39
CA SER A 187 -1.27 6.35 -29.27
C SER A 187 0.14 6.62 -29.84
N GLU A 188 1.00 5.61 -29.88
CA GLU A 188 2.32 5.63 -30.51
C GLU A 188 2.28 5.36 -32.03
N GLY A 189 1.07 5.19 -32.61
CA GLY A 189 0.86 5.05 -34.06
C GLY A 189 0.71 3.61 -34.55
N VAL A 190 0.63 2.62 -33.68
CA VAL A 190 0.36 1.23 -34.07
C VAL A 190 -1.14 1.06 -34.38
N THR A 191 -1.46 0.46 -35.51
CA THR A 191 -2.86 0.12 -35.86
C THR A 191 -3.18 -1.28 -35.33
N LEU A 192 -4.13 -1.37 -34.42
CA LEU A 192 -4.72 -2.64 -33.97
C LEU A 192 -6.11 -2.81 -34.59
N ILE A 193 -6.31 -3.92 -35.30
CA ILE A 193 -7.60 -4.16 -36.02
C ILE A 193 -8.69 -4.56 -35.01
N ASP A 194 -8.34 -5.35 -34.01
CA ASP A 194 -9.27 -5.81 -32.98
C ASP A 194 -8.60 -5.72 -31.59
N PRO A 195 -8.54 -4.51 -30.99
CA PRO A 195 -7.89 -4.32 -29.70
C PRO A 195 -8.40 -5.25 -28.59
N PRO A 196 -9.72 -5.54 -28.44
CA PRO A 196 -10.23 -6.38 -27.37
C PRO A 196 -9.71 -7.83 -27.39
N THR A 197 -9.30 -8.35 -28.53
CA THR A 197 -8.77 -9.71 -28.68
C THR A 197 -7.26 -9.75 -28.90
N THR A 198 -6.60 -8.58 -28.95
CA THR A 198 -5.16 -8.48 -29.17
C THR A 198 -4.43 -8.49 -27.84
N PHE A 199 -3.53 -9.46 -27.65
CA PHE A 199 -2.61 -9.57 -26.50
C PHE A 199 -1.17 -9.36 -27.00
N ILE A 200 -0.42 -8.49 -26.30
CA ILE A 200 0.96 -8.12 -26.62
C ILE A 200 1.81 -8.25 -25.38
#